data_7c2f000b0c679901f29a32ffbc4fae87
#
_entry.id   7c2f000b0c679901f29a32ffbc4fae87
#
_cell.length_a   1.000
_cell.length_b   1.000
_cell.length_c   1.000
_cell.angle_alpha   90.00
_cell.angle_beta   90.00
_cell.angle_gamma   90.00
#
_symmetry.space_group_name_H-M   'P 1'
#
loop_
_entity.id
_entity.type
_entity.pdbx_description
1 polymer ?
#
loop_
_entity_poly.entity_id
_entity_poly.type
_entity_poly.pdbx_seq_one_letter_code
_entity_poly.pdbx_strand_id
1 'polypeptide(L)'
;MKNFFKSILFSIIFLFYTFNSIAAEQSSKLLDPGWSFKGFFGKFDRAQLQRGYQVYTEVCAACHSMKYLSYRNLSQPGGPEFSEQQAKIIASQFEVTDGPNSEGEMFTRPGRLSDKFVGPYPNEQAATAANGGAYPPDMSVLVKARKGGADYICLLYTSDAADEEDSVDLGG
;
A
#
# COMPACT_ATOMS: atom_id res chain seq x y z
N MET A 1 -53.43 -10.87 -31.50
CA MET A 1 -52.31 -10.03 -32.03
C MET A 1 -52.09 -8.75 -31.23
N LYS A 2 -53.08 -7.98 -30.85
CA LYS A 2 -52.89 -6.71 -30.07
C LYS A 2 -52.21 -6.89 -28.70
N ASN A 3 -52.46 -7.97 -27.97
CA ASN A 3 -51.89 -8.22 -26.65
C ASN A 3 -50.44 -8.72 -26.75
N PHE A 4 -50.10 -9.44 -27.80
CA PHE A 4 -48.73 -9.90 -28.08
C PHE A 4 -47.78 -8.70 -28.38
N PHE A 5 -48.26 -7.73 -29.15
CA PHE A 5 -47.52 -6.52 -29.48
C PHE A 5 -47.29 -5.63 -28.25
N LYS A 6 -48.28 -5.53 -27.34
CA LYS A 6 -48.13 -4.80 -26.06
C LYS A 6 -47.12 -5.46 -25.15
N SER A 7 -47.07 -6.78 -25.09
CA SER A 7 -46.10 -7.52 -24.27
C SER A 7 -44.66 -7.32 -24.75
N ILE A 8 -44.47 -7.35 -26.08
CA ILE A 8 -43.14 -7.10 -26.68
C ILE A 8 -42.69 -5.65 -26.41
N LEU A 9 -43.58 -4.66 -26.58
CA LEU A 9 -43.28 -3.27 -26.33
C LEU A 9 -42.90 -3.04 -24.88
N PHE A 10 -43.60 -3.69 -23.94
CA PHE A 10 -43.30 -3.57 -22.48
C PHE A 10 -41.96 -4.22 -22.15
N SER A 11 -41.61 -5.36 -22.74
CA SER A 11 -40.29 -6.00 -22.57
C SER A 11 -39.13 -5.13 -23.09
N ILE A 12 -39.34 -4.49 -24.25
CA ILE A 12 -38.32 -3.61 -24.83
C ILE A 12 -38.09 -2.35 -23.93
N ILE A 13 -39.16 -1.75 -23.42
CA ILE A 13 -39.08 -0.62 -22.51
C ILE A 13 -38.38 -1.02 -21.21
N PHE A 14 -38.67 -2.21 -20.68
CA PHE A 14 -38.00 -2.71 -19.46
C PHE A 14 -36.52 -2.98 -19.67
N LEU A 15 -36.10 -3.45 -20.85
CA LEU A 15 -34.69 -3.64 -21.22
C LEU A 15 -33.92 -2.29 -21.27
N PHE A 16 -34.55 -1.22 -21.71
CA PHE A 16 -33.95 0.11 -21.78
C PHE A 16 -33.76 0.74 -20.40
N TYR A 17 -34.59 0.39 -19.40
CA TYR A 17 -34.48 0.92 -18.05
C TYR A 17 -33.32 0.30 -17.24
N THR A 18 -32.84 -0.89 -17.60
CA THR A 18 -31.76 -1.56 -16.86
C THR A 18 -30.35 -1.10 -17.25
N PHE A 19 -30.18 -0.29 -18.30
CA PHE A 19 -28.86 0.12 -18.80
C PHE A 19 -28.31 1.41 -18.20
N ASN A 20 -29.00 2.07 -17.26
CA ASN A 20 -28.55 3.35 -16.70
C ASN A 20 -27.92 3.24 -15.30
N SER A 21 -27.42 2.08 -14.89
CA SER A 21 -26.53 2.01 -13.74
C SER A 21 -25.09 2.35 -14.16
N ILE A 22 -24.87 3.59 -14.63
CA ILE A 22 -23.53 4.16 -14.64
C ILE A 22 -23.22 4.42 -13.15
N ALA A 23 -22.51 3.50 -12.53
CA ALA A 23 -21.80 3.80 -11.31
C ALA A 23 -20.82 4.93 -11.67
N ALA A 24 -21.21 6.17 -11.39
CA ALA A 24 -20.33 7.30 -11.44
C ALA A 24 -19.27 7.02 -10.37
N GLU A 25 -18.14 6.46 -10.81
CA GLU A 25 -16.92 6.43 -10.04
C GLU A 25 -16.56 7.90 -9.81
N GLN A 26 -16.99 8.40 -8.66
CA GLN A 26 -16.69 9.74 -8.22
C GLN A 26 -15.18 9.75 -7.99
N SER A 27 -14.42 10.12 -9.03
CA SER A 27 -12.99 10.33 -8.92
C SER A 27 -12.81 11.55 -8.01
N SER A 28 -12.71 11.31 -6.71
CA SER A 28 -12.27 12.32 -5.77
C SER A 28 -10.98 12.89 -6.31
N LYS A 29 -10.94 14.21 -6.53
CA LYS A 29 -9.74 14.88 -7.01
C LYS A 29 -8.69 14.73 -5.92
N LEU A 30 -7.71 13.85 -6.17
CA LEU A 30 -6.62 13.63 -5.25
C LEU A 30 -5.93 14.97 -4.95
N LEU A 31 -5.64 15.20 -3.68
CA LEU A 31 -4.83 16.33 -3.26
C LEU A 31 -3.48 16.25 -3.97
N ASP A 32 -3.00 17.36 -4.52
CA ASP A 32 -1.65 17.45 -5.09
C ASP A 32 -0.71 18.14 -4.08
N PRO A 33 0.11 17.36 -3.35
CA PRO A 33 1.03 17.91 -2.36
C PRO A 33 2.24 18.64 -2.97
N GLY A 34 2.33 18.71 -4.29
CA GLY A 34 3.46 19.38 -4.95
C GLY A 34 4.78 18.64 -4.75
N TRP A 35 4.81 17.33 -4.95
CA TRP A 35 6.01 16.53 -4.74
C TRP A 35 7.22 17.04 -5.54
N SER A 36 8.36 17.16 -4.87
CA SER A 36 9.63 17.60 -5.48
C SER A 36 10.14 16.67 -6.59
N PHE A 37 9.70 15.42 -6.61
CA PHE A 37 10.08 14.42 -7.62
C PHE A 37 9.17 14.39 -8.86
N LYS A 38 8.12 15.23 -8.92
CA LYS A 38 7.28 15.35 -10.12
C LYS A 38 8.00 16.13 -11.22
N GLY A 39 7.74 15.74 -12.48
CA GLY A 39 8.27 16.39 -13.66
C GLY A 39 9.64 15.88 -14.12
N PHE A 40 10.10 16.38 -15.26
CA PHE A 40 11.31 15.89 -15.95
C PHE A 40 12.61 16.09 -15.15
N PHE A 41 12.68 17.16 -14.35
CA PHE A 41 13.83 17.49 -13.49
C PHE A 41 13.55 17.18 -12.00
N GLY A 42 12.47 16.46 -11.72
CA GLY A 42 12.09 16.14 -10.37
C GLY A 42 13.15 15.31 -9.64
N LYS A 43 13.36 15.62 -8.36
CA LYS A 43 14.31 14.88 -7.49
C LYS A 43 13.64 14.54 -6.18
N PHE A 44 13.96 13.37 -5.66
CA PHE A 44 13.53 13.00 -4.32
C PHE A 44 14.24 13.85 -3.26
N ASP A 45 13.47 14.37 -2.32
CA ASP A 45 14.00 14.97 -1.09
C ASP A 45 14.40 13.85 -0.13
N ARG A 46 15.68 13.79 0.22
CA ARG A 46 16.21 12.74 1.12
C ARG A 46 15.56 12.76 2.50
N ALA A 47 15.39 13.93 3.09
CA ALA A 47 14.79 14.06 4.41
C ALA A 47 13.32 13.62 4.40
N GLN A 48 12.60 13.90 3.31
CA GLN A 48 11.23 13.43 3.12
C GLN A 48 11.16 11.91 2.98
N LEU A 49 12.09 11.28 2.24
CA LEU A 49 12.16 9.82 2.13
C LEU A 49 12.50 9.16 3.47
N GLN A 50 13.37 9.77 4.28
CA GLN A 50 13.68 9.26 5.62
C GLN A 50 12.48 9.32 6.55
N ARG A 51 11.72 10.43 6.55
CA ARG A 51 10.45 10.52 7.29
C ARG A 51 9.41 9.52 6.76
N GLY A 52 9.31 9.36 5.44
CA GLY A 52 8.44 8.34 4.83
C GLY A 52 8.79 6.91 5.25
N TYR A 53 10.08 6.61 5.36
CA TYR A 53 10.54 5.33 5.89
C TYR A 53 10.16 5.16 7.36
N GLN A 54 10.27 6.21 8.16
CA GLN A 54 9.84 6.20 9.55
C GLN A 54 8.33 5.91 9.66
N VAL A 55 7.50 6.60 8.91
CA VAL A 55 6.04 6.33 8.86
C VAL A 55 5.75 4.89 8.44
N TYR A 56 6.47 4.38 7.43
CA TYR A 56 6.32 2.99 7.02
C TYR A 56 6.59 2.02 8.18
N THR A 57 7.72 2.20 8.89
CA THR A 57 8.11 1.29 9.97
C THR A 57 7.22 1.37 11.20
N GLU A 58 6.74 2.56 11.55
CA GLU A 58 5.93 2.80 12.75
C GLU A 58 4.43 2.48 12.54
N VAL A 59 3.93 2.61 11.31
CA VAL A 59 2.50 2.47 11.01
C VAL A 59 2.24 1.33 10.02
N CYS A 60 2.75 1.44 8.79
CA CYS A 60 2.33 0.56 7.70
C CYS A 60 2.88 -0.86 7.85
N ALA A 61 4.09 -1.01 8.36
CA ALA A 61 4.78 -2.30 8.49
C ALA A 61 4.12 -3.26 9.50
N ALA A 62 3.19 -2.77 10.32
CA ALA A 62 2.40 -3.63 11.19
C ALA A 62 1.49 -4.60 10.41
N CYS A 63 1.06 -4.21 9.20
CA CYS A 63 0.16 -5.00 8.35
C CYS A 63 0.72 -5.25 6.95
N HIS A 64 1.52 -4.32 6.40
CA HIS A 64 1.96 -4.33 5.01
C HIS A 64 3.43 -4.70 4.86
N SER A 65 3.71 -5.62 3.96
CA SER A 65 5.08 -5.99 3.57
C SER A 65 5.65 -5.06 2.48
N MET A 66 6.99 -5.06 2.36
CA MET A 66 7.76 -4.50 1.24
C MET A 66 8.80 -5.52 0.75
N LYS A 67 8.36 -6.71 0.38
CA LYS A 67 9.18 -7.90 0.12
C LYS A 67 10.15 -7.78 -1.06
N TYR A 68 9.99 -6.78 -1.94
CA TYR A 68 10.91 -6.57 -3.06
C TYR A 68 12.11 -5.71 -2.69
N LEU A 69 12.05 -4.98 -1.57
CA LEU A 69 13.16 -4.18 -1.07
C LEU A 69 14.11 -5.00 -0.20
N SER A 70 15.38 -4.63 -0.25
CA SER A 70 16.42 -5.13 0.66
C SER A 70 16.91 -3.99 1.53
N TYR A 71 17.45 -4.27 2.72
CA TYR A 71 17.95 -3.23 3.63
C TYR A 71 19.05 -2.37 3.01
N ARG A 72 19.84 -2.91 2.08
CA ARG A 72 20.83 -2.12 1.31
C ARG A 72 20.21 -0.98 0.51
N ASN A 73 18.94 -1.10 0.09
CA ASN A 73 18.28 -0.03 -0.66
C ASN A 73 18.09 1.24 0.15
N LEU A 74 18.12 1.14 1.49
CA LEU A 74 18.06 2.29 2.38
C LEU A 74 19.27 3.22 2.27
N SER A 75 20.44 2.69 1.87
CA SER A 75 21.69 3.47 1.73
C SER A 75 22.03 3.79 0.27
N GLN A 76 21.25 3.30 -0.70
CA GLN A 76 21.52 3.51 -2.12
C GLN A 76 21.04 4.89 -2.60
N PRO A 77 21.70 5.45 -3.64
CA PRO A 77 21.24 6.69 -4.28
C PRO A 77 19.81 6.59 -4.79
N GLY A 78 19.03 7.66 -4.58
CA GLY A 78 17.61 7.71 -4.96
C GLY A 78 16.64 7.08 -3.97
N GLY A 79 17.16 6.47 -2.90
CA GLY A 79 16.42 6.06 -1.72
C GLY A 79 16.54 7.07 -0.58
N PRO A 80 16.23 6.66 0.66
CA PRO A 80 16.41 7.51 1.86
C PRO A 80 17.86 7.94 2.10
N GLU A 81 18.81 7.25 1.49
CA GLU A 81 20.25 7.51 1.55
C GLU A 81 20.78 7.64 2.98
N PHE A 82 20.32 6.75 3.87
CA PHE A 82 20.98 6.57 5.17
C PHE A 82 22.44 6.18 4.95
N SER A 83 23.31 6.46 5.92
CA SER A 83 24.65 5.90 5.85
C SER A 83 24.60 4.37 5.87
N GLU A 84 25.61 3.71 5.28
CA GLU A 84 25.67 2.24 5.27
C GLU A 84 25.65 1.67 6.70
N GLN A 85 26.28 2.38 7.64
CA GLN A 85 26.27 2.02 9.06
C GLN A 85 24.86 2.08 9.65
N GLN A 86 24.09 3.13 9.37
CA GLN A 86 22.70 3.23 9.80
C GLN A 86 21.84 2.13 9.19
N ALA A 87 21.99 1.87 7.91
CA ALA A 87 21.26 0.79 7.23
C ALA A 87 21.60 -0.60 7.82
N LYS A 88 22.85 -0.85 8.23
CA LYS A 88 23.26 -2.07 8.95
C LYS A 88 22.59 -2.17 10.33
N ILE A 89 22.55 -1.07 11.08
CA ILE A 89 21.87 -1.05 12.37
C ILE A 89 20.37 -1.32 12.21
N ILE A 90 19.74 -0.67 11.25
CA ILE A 90 18.32 -0.92 10.94
C ILE A 90 18.10 -2.40 10.62
N ALA A 91 18.88 -2.97 9.71
CA ALA A 91 18.74 -4.38 9.33
C ALA A 91 18.88 -5.32 10.53
N SER A 92 19.84 -5.06 11.43
CA SER A 92 20.11 -5.91 12.58
C SER A 92 19.02 -5.92 13.66
N GLN A 93 18.06 -4.99 13.59
CA GLN A 93 16.89 -4.97 14.49
C GLN A 93 15.85 -6.04 14.14
N PHE A 94 15.96 -6.65 12.97
CA PHE A 94 15.03 -7.66 12.49
C PHE A 94 15.69 -9.04 12.52
N GLU A 95 14.90 -10.04 12.90
CA GLU A 95 15.33 -11.42 12.84
C GLU A 95 14.98 -12.04 11.47
N VAL A 96 15.97 -12.70 10.88
CA VAL A 96 15.85 -13.36 9.57
C VAL A 96 16.13 -14.84 9.75
N THR A 97 15.22 -15.69 9.26
CA THR A 97 15.45 -17.13 9.17
C THR A 97 16.44 -17.40 8.04
N ASP A 98 17.51 -18.10 8.36
CA ASP A 98 18.59 -18.49 7.44
C ASP A 98 18.87 -19.99 7.55
N GLY A 99 19.62 -20.53 6.62
CA GLY A 99 19.99 -21.93 6.62
C GLY A 99 19.61 -22.65 5.32
N PRO A 100 19.68 -23.97 5.29
CA PRO A 100 20.08 -24.84 6.43
C PRO A 100 21.57 -24.73 6.79
N ASN A 101 21.89 -24.95 8.07
CA ASN A 101 23.27 -25.09 8.55
C ASN A 101 23.85 -26.46 8.09
N SER A 102 25.08 -26.79 8.52
CA SER A 102 25.73 -28.07 8.19
C SER A 102 24.98 -29.30 8.71
N GLU A 103 24.07 -29.12 9.65
CA GLU A 103 23.26 -30.19 10.27
C GLU A 103 21.87 -30.29 9.63
N GLY A 104 21.56 -29.39 8.65
CA GLY A 104 20.30 -29.36 7.95
C GLY A 104 19.21 -28.55 8.67
N GLU A 105 19.55 -27.77 9.70
CA GLU A 105 18.60 -27.02 10.51
C GLU A 105 18.52 -25.57 10.06
N MET A 106 17.30 -25.01 10.12
CA MET A 106 17.07 -23.58 9.95
C MET A 106 17.35 -22.84 11.26
N PHE A 107 17.96 -21.68 11.19
CA PHE A 107 18.29 -20.86 12.34
C PHE A 107 17.92 -19.40 12.12
N THR A 108 17.78 -18.65 13.21
CA THR A 108 17.50 -17.20 13.17
C THR A 108 18.79 -16.42 13.42
N ARG A 109 18.94 -15.32 12.72
CA ARG A 109 20.04 -14.37 12.90
C ARG A 109 19.57 -12.95 12.71
N PRO A 110 20.33 -11.96 13.22
CA PRO A 110 20.11 -10.54 12.85
C PRO A 110 20.21 -10.31 11.35
N GLY A 111 19.33 -9.46 10.83
CA GLY A 111 19.30 -9.12 9.42
C GLY A 111 20.57 -8.42 8.95
N ARG A 112 20.87 -8.56 7.66
CA ARG A 112 22.02 -7.97 6.95
C ARG A 112 21.52 -7.09 5.82
N LEU A 113 22.39 -6.24 5.27
CA LEU A 113 22.05 -5.38 4.13
C LEU A 113 21.52 -6.13 2.90
N SER A 114 21.96 -7.36 2.69
CA SER A 114 21.51 -8.22 1.58
C SER A 114 20.10 -8.76 1.75
N ASP A 115 19.62 -8.83 2.97
CA ASP A 115 18.33 -9.45 3.27
C ASP A 115 17.18 -8.57 2.80
N LYS A 116 16.07 -9.21 2.48
CA LYS A 116 14.81 -8.54 2.17
C LYS A 116 14.20 -7.98 3.45
N PHE A 117 13.36 -6.95 3.30
CA PHE A 117 12.56 -6.45 4.43
C PHE A 117 11.72 -7.60 4.98
N VAL A 118 11.80 -7.79 6.28
CA VAL A 118 10.98 -8.77 6.99
C VAL A 118 9.54 -8.30 6.99
N GLY A 119 8.63 -9.16 6.56
CA GLY A 119 7.20 -8.87 6.57
C GLY A 119 6.58 -9.13 7.95
N PRO A 120 5.41 -8.53 8.23
CA PRO A 120 4.72 -8.69 9.53
C PRO A 120 4.14 -10.09 9.77
N TYR A 121 3.94 -10.87 8.72
CA TYR A 121 3.33 -12.20 8.80
C TYR A 121 4.18 -13.26 8.09
N PRO A 122 4.18 -14.51 8.58
CA PRO A 122 4.96 -15.58 7.99
C PRO A 122 4.45 -16.04 6.61
N ASN A 123 3.17 -15.82 6.31
CA ASN A 123 2.54 -16.20 5.04
C ASN A 123 1.23 -15.41 4.82
N GLU A 124 0.64 -15.54 3.62
CA GLU A 124 -0.58 -14.84 3.22
C GLU A 124 -1.81 -15.28 4.03
N GLN A 125 -1.88 -16.53 4.42
CA GLN A 125 -2.99 -17.07 5.23
C GLN A 125 -3.00 -16.43 6.62
N ALA A 126 -1.85 -16.32 7.27
CA ALA A 126 -1.71 -15.65 8.56
C ALA A 126 -2.06 -14.16 8.45
N ALA A 127 -1.58 -13.50 7.39
CA ALA A 127 -1.90 -12.09 7.12
C ALA A 127 -3.41 -11.89 6.93
N THR A 128 -4.05 -12.71 6.12
CA THR A 128 -5.50 -12.65 5.84
C THR A 128 -6.31 -12.88 7.12
N ALA A 129 -5.94 -13.88 7.92
CA ALA A 129 -6.63 -14.18 9.18
C ALA A 129 -6.52 -13.02 10.19
N ALA A 130 -5.36 -12.39 10.31
CA ALA A 130 -5.12 -11.27 11.20
C ALA A 130 -5.82 -9.97 10.77
N ASN A 131 -6.21 -9.85 9.50
CA ASN A 131 -6.80 -8.65 8.92
C ASN A 131 -8.27 -8.85 8.48
N GLY A 132 -9.04 -9.56 9.26
CA GLY A 132 -10.49 -9.71 9.05
C GLY A 132 -10.88 -10.42 7.75
N GLY A 133 -10.02 -11.28 7.21
CA GLY A 133 -10.25 -12.02 5.97
C GLY A 133 -9.72 -11.31 4.71
N ALA A 134 -9.12 -10.13 4.83
CA ALA A 134 -8.51 -9.40 3.72
C ALA A 134 -6.97 -9.50 3.78
N TYR A 135 -6.33 -9.83 2.66
CA TYR A 135 -4.87 -9.82 2.57
C TYR A 135 -4.35 -8.39 2.36
N PRO A 136 -3.54 -7.82 3.27
CA PRO A 136 -2.94 -6.52 3.08
C PRO A 136 -1.96 -6.54 1.90
N PRO A 137 -2.13 -5.69 0.87
CA PRO A 137 -1.26 -5.70 -0.29
C PRO A 137 0.18 -5.33 0.07
N ASP A 138 1.15 -5.95 -0.63
CA ASP A 138 2.55 -5.57 -0.56
C ASP A 138 2.78 -4.17 -1.11
N MET A 139 3.47 -3.31 -0.37
CA MET A 139 3.65 -1.90 -0.72
C MET A 139 4.82 -1.64 -1.67
N SER A 140 5.66 -2.65 -1.98
CA SER A 140 6.88 -2.46 -2.77
C SER A 140 6.67 -1.75 -4.11
N VAL A 141 5.53 -2.00 -4.78
CA VAL A 141 5.18 -1.44 -6.09
C VAL A 141 3.81 -0.76 -6.10
N LEU A 142 3.22 -0.53 -4.93
CA LEU A 142 1.86 -0.01 -4.80
C LEU A 142 1.69 1.34 -5.50
N VAL A 143 2.66 2.23 -5.38
CA VAL A 143 2.69 3.54 -6.05
C VAL A 143 2.62 3.42 -7.58
N LYS A 144 3.14 2.34 -8.16
CA LYS A 144 3.03 2.07 -9.62
C LYS A 144 1.74 1.35 -9.98
N ALA A 145 1.17 0.59 -9.05
CA ALA A 145 -0.01 -0.23 -9.27
C ALA A 145 -1.32 0.56 -9.13
N ARG A 146 -1.28 1.76 -8.55
CA ARG A 146 -2.47 2.59 -8.30
C ARG A 146 -2.46 3.84 -9.15
N LYS A 147 -3.64 4.16 -9.74
CA LYS A 147 -3.88 5.44 -10.40
C LYS A 147 -3.73 6.55 -9.34
N GLY A 148 -2.93 7.57 -9.65
CA GLY A 148 -2.58 8.63 -8.70
C GLY A 148 -1.26 8.39 -7.95
N GLY A 149 -0.72 7.18 -7.97
CA GLY A 149 0.64 6.91 -7.45
C GLY A 149 0.82 7.34 -5.99
N ALA A 150 1.79 8.23 -5.76
CA ALA A 150 2.09 8.76 -4.43
C ALA A 150 0.93 9.59 -3.85
N ASP A 151 0.18 10.30 -4.69
CA ASP A 151 -0.99 11.09 -4.26
C ASP A 151 -2.07 10.18 -3.67
N TYR A 152 -2.27 8.97 -4.26
CA TYR A 152 -3.21 7.98 -3.73
C TYR A 152 -2.82 7.51 -2.33
N ILE A 153 -1.53 7.21 -2.09
CA ILE A 153 -1.05 6.76 -0.78
C ILE A 153 -1.19 7.89 0.26
N CYS A 154 -0.87 9.13 -0.13
CA CYS A 154 -1.02 10.29 0.74
C CYS A 154 -2.49 10.50 1.13
N LEU A 155 -3.42 10.33 0.18
CA LEU A 155 -4.85 10.50 0.44
C LEU A 155 -5.39 9.45 1.40
N LEU A 156 -5.00 8.18 1.27
CA LEU A 156 -5.42 7.14 2.19
C LEU A 156 -5.06 7.45 3.65
N TYR A 157 -3.91 8.06 3.86
CA TYR A 157 -3.46 8.42 5.21
C TYR A 157 -4.14 9.69 5.75
N THR A 158 -4.57 10.61 4.88
CA THR A 158 -5.16 11.90 5.30
C THR A 158 -6.69 11.89 5.31
N SER A 159 -7.35 11.09 4.47
CA SER A 159 -8.80 11.04 4.40
C SER A 159 -9.42 10.29 5.58
N ASP A 160 -8.81 9.20 6.01
CA ASP A 160 -9.31 8.41 7.13
C ASP A 160 -9.28 9.22 8.45
N ALA A 161 -8.28 10.10 8.61
CA ALA A 161 -8.20 10.99 9.77
C ALA A 161 -9.25 12.11 9.75
N ALA A 162 -9.67 12.56 8.58
CA ALA A 162 -10.72 13.59 8.44
C ALA A 162 -12.12 13.01 8.69
N ASP A 163 -12.37 11.77 8.26
CA ASP A 163 -13.66 11.11 8.45
C ASP A 163 -13.92 10.75 9.93
N GLU A 164 -12.88 10.53 10.73
CA GLU A 164 -13.01 10.31 12.18
C GLU A 164 -13.34 11.60 12.95
N GLU A 165 -12.83 12.76 12.53
CA GLU A 165 -13.12 14.03 13.16
C GLU A 165 -14.56 14.50 12.89
N ASP A 166 -15.09 14.27 11.68
CA ASP A 166 -16.47 14.63 11.32
C ASP A 166 -17.53 13.71 11.99
N SER A 167 -17.14 12.53 12.45
CA SER A 167 -18.06 11.60 13.11
C SER A 167 -18.27 11.88 14.62
N VAL A 168 -17.46 12.73 15.22
CA VAL A 168 -17.51 13.03 16.68
C VAL A 168 -18.42 14.21 17.02
N ASP A 169 -18.87 15.01 16.06
CA ASP A 169 -19.64 16.23 16.32
C ASP A 169 -21.17 16.10 16.08
N LEU A 170 -21.74 14.91 16.18
CA LEU A 170 -23.19 14.69 16.12
C LEU A 170 -23.76 14.13 17.44
N GLY A 171 -23.23 14.55 18.58
CA GLY A 171 -23.69 14.21 19.91
C GLY A 171 -23.90 15.42 20.79
N GLY A 172 -24.85 16.28 20.44
CA GLY A 172 -25.36 17.36 21.26
C GLY A 172 -26.87 17.21 21.48
#